data_014d59c7f92b18ddf881d99624d27b41
#
_entry.id   014d59c7f92b18ddf881d99624d27b41
#
_cell.length_a   1.000
_cell.length_b   1.000
_cell.length_c   1.000
_cell.angle_alpha   90.00
_cell.angle_beta   90.00
_cell.angle_gamma   90.00
#
_symmetry.space_group_name_H-M   'P 1'
#
loop_
_entity.id
_entity.type
_entity.pdbx_description
1 polymer ?
#
loop_
_entity_poly.entity_id
_entity_poly.type
_entity_poly.pdbx_seq_one_letter_code
_entity_poly.pdbx_strand_id
1 'polypeptide(L)'
;MGKKLKDLAIVTAVAVVYFGAAKLGLKFAFVNPSATALWAPTGITLAAFLIFGIRVWPGAFLGAFLANLTTAGSVLTSFGIAIGNTLEGVAGCYLVRRFARGPHAFERAQDIFKFAFLAGIVSTTISATVGVTTLSAGGFADWAMYGAIWRTWWLGDGVGAVLVTPLVLLWRENPRLNWTREQILELALLFIGLFFTVWIIFGGRFHSEVKNYPLEYLCIPFLVWAAFRFGRRKAATATCVLAGIAIWGTLKGFGPFSREALNTSLLLVQSFVGIVAVTNLALAAEVSERKRADARVQQLVATDPLTGLANYRRLIDAVELEIKRYGRSGKSFAILVLDLDGLKKLNDTYGHIVGSRALCRVADVLRAHCRQLDTPARFGGDEFAVVLPETALAQAQQIGTRIRERIASDGESPPISVAVGSAAFPDDGEAIEKLLSAADRALYGMKRPPAVQTSQQERRPERRTRG
;
A
#
# COMPACT_ATOMS: atom_id res chain seq x y z
N MET A 1 4.94 33.77 -3.16
CA MET A 1 4.16 33.74 -4.43
C MET A 1 2.68 33.83 -4.07
N GLY A 2 1.96 34.88 -4.52
CA GLY A 2 0.56 35.12 -4.14
C GLY A 2 -0.37 33.97 -4.61
N LYS A 3 -1.50 33.76 -3.90
CA LYS A 3 -2.49 32.70 -4.19
C LYS A 3 -2.93 32.70 -5.66
N LYS A 4 -3.16 33.90 -6.24
CA LYS A 4 -3.53 34.08 -7.64
C LYS A 4 -2.48 33.55 -8.62
N LEU A 5 -1.19 33.75 -8.35
CA LEU A 5 -0.11 33.27 -9.22
C LEU A 5 0.02 31.74 -9.18
N LYS A 6 -0.21 31.12 -8.01
CA LYS A 6 -0.27 29.65 -7.89
C LYS A 6 -1.46 29.06 -8.65
N ASP A 7 -2.63 29.67 -8.54
CA ASP A 7 -3.81 29.20 -9.26
C ASP A 7 -3.61 29.33 -10.78
N LEU A 8 -3.04 30.43 -11.27
CA LEU A 8 -2.70 30.61 -12.68
C LEU A 8 -1.70 29.55 -13.17
N ALA A 9 -0.64 29.27 -12.38
CA ALA A 9 0.34 28.26 -12.73
C ALA A 9 -0.29 26.86 -12.84
N ILE A 10 -1.22 26.50 -11.93
CA ILE A 10 -1.93 25.22 -11.98
C ILE A 10 -2.84 25.15 -13.23
N VAL A 11 -3.59 26.20 -13.52
CA VAL A 11 -4.45 26.28 -14.73
C VAL A 11 -3.63 26.10 -16.00
N THR A 12 -2.49 26.80 -16.09
CA THR A 12 -1.57 26.67 -17.25
C THR A 12 -1.00 25.26 -17.35
N ALA A 13 -0.57 24.66 -16.23
CA ALA A 13 -0.06 23.29 -16.21
C ALA A 13 -1.12 22.29 -16.68
N VAL A 14 -2.37 22.42 -16.22
CA VAL A 14 -3.49 21.58 -16.67
C VAL A 14 -3.71 21.73 -18.16
N ALA A 15 -3.70 22.95 -18.69
CA ALA A 15 -3.89 23.21 -20.11
C ALA A 15 -2.78 22.56 -20.97
N VAL A 16 -1.53 22.71 -20.57
CA VAL A 16 -0.36 22.12 -21.26
C VAL A 16 -0.39 20.59 -21.23
N VAL A 17 -0.66 20.01 -20.07
CA VAL A 17 -0.72 18.54 -19.92
C VAL A 17 -1.90 17.97 -20.69
N TYR A 18 -3.07 18.61 -20.62
CA TYR A 18 -4.24 18.25 -21.43
C TYR A 18 -3.90 18.28 -22.92
N PHE A 19 -3.39 19.41 -23.40
CA PHE A 19 -3.04 19.60 -24.81
C PHE A 19 -2.03 18.54 -25.29
N GLY A 20 -0.96 18.31 -24.55
CA GLY A 20 0.04 17.29 -24.88
C GLY A 20 -0.55 15.88 -24.95
N ALA A 21 -1.34 15.49 -23.95
CA ALA A 21 -2.02 14.20 -23.93
C ALA A 21 -3.05 14.05 -25.05
N ALA A 22 -3.80 15.13 -25.38
CA ALA A 22 -4.73 15.15 -26.48
C ALA A 22 -4.01 14.96 -27.82
N LYS A 23 -2.92 15.69 -28.07
CA LYS A 23 -2.15 15.57 -29.33
C LYS A 23 -1.53 14.18 -29.50
N LEU A 24 -1.09 13.56 -28.41
CA LEU A 24 -0.62 12.17 -28.43
C LEU A 24 -1.78 11.21 -28.74
N GLY A 25 -2.92 11.36 -28.11
CA GLY A 25 -4.11 10.53 -28.35
C GLY A 25 -4.61 10.65 -29.81
N LEU A 26 -4.68 11.86 -30.35
CA LEU A 26 -5.15 12.12 -31.71
C LEU A 26 -4.23 11.55 -32.81
N LYS A 27 -2.95 11.28 -32.52
CA LYS A 27 -2.08 10.53 -33.46
C LYS A 27 -2.56 9.09 -33.68
N PHE A 28 -3.42 8.57 -32.80
CA PHE A 28 -4.03 7.26 -32.85
C PHE A 28 -5.55 7.33 -33.13
N ALA A 29 -6.03 8.42 -33.72
CA ALA A 29 -7.40 8.58 -34.18
C ALA A 29 -7.58 7.95 -35.56
N PHE A 30 -8.57 7.08 -35.75
CA PHE A 30 -8.74 6.30 -36.97
C PHE A 30 -10.18 6.33 -37.55
N VAL A 31 -11.20 6.38 -36.69
CA VAL A 31 -12.63 6.39 -37.13
C VAL A 31 -13.05 7.78 -37.54
N ASN A 32 -12.62 8.76 -36.77
CA ASN A 32 -12.75 10.18 -37.05
C ASN A 32 -11.52 10.86 -36.46
N PRO A 33 -10.96 11.91 -37.07
CA PRO A 33 -9.80 12.63 -36.54
C PRO A 33 -9.92 13.07 -35.08
N SER A 34 -11.15 13.10 -34.54
CA SER A 34 -11.45 13.50 -33.17
C SER A 34 -11.84 12.34 -32.22
N ALA A 35 -11.89 11.06 -32.71
CA ALA A 35 -12.27 9.91 -31.90
C ALA A 35 -11.13 8.89 -31.79
N THR A 36 -10.72 8.56 -30.56
CA THR A 36 -9.57 7.70 -30.26
C THR A 36 -9.95 6.49 -29.40
N ALA A 37 -9.10 5.45 -29.41
CA ALA A 37 -9.27 4.27 -28.58
C ALA A 37 -9.15 4.54 -27.07
N LEU A 38 -8.40 5.55 -26.69
CA LEU A 38 -8.18 6.00 -25.32
C LEU A 38 -8.04 7.52 -25.30
N TRP A 39 -8.93 8.18 -24.59
CA TRP A 39 -8.85 9.63 -24.42
C TRP A 39 -8.30 9.97 -23.03
N ALA A 40 -7.00 9.95 -22.90
CA ALA A 40 -6.30 10.26 -21.65
C ALA A 40 -6.66 11.64 -21.04
N PRO A 41 -6.96 12.69 -21.82
CA PRO A 41 -7.35 13.99 -21.27
C PRO A 41 -8.56 13.96 -20.34
N THR A 42 -9.56 13.08 -20.55
CA THR A 42 -10.69 12.89 -19.61
C THR A 42 -10.20 12.52 -18.24
N GLY A 43 -9.34 11.49 -18.15
CA GLY A 43 -8.79 11.06 -16.87
C GLY A 43 -7.88 12.09 -16.20
N ILE A 44 -7.09 12.83 -16.99
CA ILE A 44 -6.23 13.94 -16.49
C ILE A 44 -7.10 15.07 -15.93
N THR A 45 -8.15 15.48 -16.65
CA THR A 45 -9.09 16.53 -16.22
C THR A 45 -9.78 16.15 -14.93
N LEU A 46 -10.32 14.94 -14.88
CA LEU A 46 -11.02 14.43 -13.69
C LEU A 46 -10.07 14.36 -12.49
N ALA A 47 -8.85 13.86 -12.66
CA ALA A 47 -7.83 13.85 -11.61
C ALA A 47 -7.50 15.29 -11.16
N ALA A 48 -7.30 16.21 -12.08
CA ALA A 48 -7.02 17.61 -11.76
C ALA A 48 -8.18 18.26 -10.97
N PHE A 49 -9.43 18.02 -11.37
CA PHE A 49 -10.61 18.55 -10.67
C PHE A 49 -10.79 17.92 -9.28
N LEU A 50 -10.50 16.64 -9.12
CA LEU A 50 -10.53 15.98 -7.82
C LEU A 50 -9.44 16.50 -6.88
N ILE A 51 -8.25 16.81 -7.41
CA ILE A 51 -7.08 17.30 -6.64
C ILE A 51 -7.21 18.78 -6.29
N PHE A 52 -7.41 19.62 -7.31
CA PHE A 52 -7.32 21.08 -7.20
C PHE A 52 -8.69 21.76 -7.06
N GLY A 53 -9.76 21.00 -7.25
CA GLY A 53 -11.12 21.55 -7.33
C GLY A 53 -11.50 22.00 -8.74
N ILE A 54 -12.80 22.24 -8.93
CA ILE A 54 -13.36 22.65 -10.24
C ILE A 54 -12.79 23.99 -10.74
N ARG A 55 -12.23 24.82 -9.85
CA ARG A 55 -11.63 26.14 -10.20
C ARG A 55 -10.56 26.08 -11.30
N VAL A 56 -9.98 24.91 -11.57
CA VAL A 56 -9.00 24.74 -12.66
C VAL A 56 -9.64 24.40 -14.02
N TRP A 57 -10.98 24.48 -14.14
CA TRP A 57 -11.72 24.23 -15.37
C TRP A 57 -11.22 25.03 -16.60
N PRO A 58 -10.71 26.31 -16.43
CA PRO A 58 -10.22 27.04 -17.61
C PRO A 58 -9.00 26.36 -18.25
N GLY A 59 -8.20 25.62 -17.47
CA GLY A 59 -7.08 24.85 -18.01
C GLY A 59 -7.53 23.68 -18.88
N ALA A 60 -8.55 22.93 -18.43
CA ALA A 60 -9.14 21.85 -19.21
C ALA A 60 -9.79 22.38 -20.51
N PHE A 61 -10.55 23.47 -20.41
CA PHE A 61 -11.19 24.11 -21.54
C PHE A 61 -10.17 24.58 -22.59
N LEU A 62 -9.15 25.33 -22.15
CA LEU A 62 -8.10 25.84 -23.05
C LEU A 62 -7.31 24.70 -23.71
N GLY A 63 -6.97 23.69 -22.95
CA GLY A 63 -6.28 22.51 -23.47
C GLY A 63 -7.10 21.76 -24.52
N ALA A 64 -8.41 21.57 -24.27
CA ALA A 64 -9.33 20.95 -25.22
C ALA A 64 -9.55 21.81 -26.48
N PHE A 65 -9.77 23.11 -26.29
CA PHE A 65 -9.97 24.06 -27.40
C PHE A 65 -8.74 24.06 -28.32
N LEU A 66 -7.57 24.28 -27.79
CA LEU A 66 -6.31 24.32 -28.56
C LEU A 66 -6.00 22.97 -29.24
N ALA A 67 -6.26 21.85 -28.57
CA ALA A 67 -6.06 20.55 -29.19
C ALA A 67 -6.91 20.32 -30.42
N ASN A 68 -8.20 20.67 -30.36
CA ASN A 68 -9.11 20.53 -31.49
C ASN A 68 -8.85 21.56 -32.58
N LEU A 69 -8.62 22.82 -32.23
CA LEU A 69 -8.31 23.91 -33.18
C LEU A 69 -7.08 23.61 -34.04
N THR A 70 -6.08 22.95 -33.45
CA THR A 70 -4.81 22.59 -34.13
C THR A 70 -4.85 21.20 -34.78
N THR A 71 -6.01 20.54 -34.85
CA THR A 71 -6.14 19.20 -35.47
C THR A 71 -6.92 19.28 -36.78
N ALA A 72 -8.25 19.36 -36.74
CA ALA A 72 -9.08 19.35 -37.95
C ALA A 72 -10.40 20.10 -37.76
N GLY A 73 -10.54 20.93 -36.72
CA GLY A 73 -11.78 21.64 -36.40
C GLY A 73 -11.79 23.09 -36.83
N SER A 74 -12.99 23.64 -37.00
CA SER A 74 -13.20 25.10 -37.04
C SER A 74 -13.12 25.67 -35.62
N VAL A 75 -13.00 27.01 -35.51
CA VAL A 75 -13.06 27.70 -34.21
C VAL A 75 -14.34 27.32 -33.45
N LEU A 76 -15.47 27.28 -34.14
CA LEU A 76 -16.78 27.00 -33.54
C LEU A 76 -16.89 25.54 -33.06
N THR A 77 -16.46 24.58 -33.89
CA THR A 77 -16.47 23.14 -33.47
C THR A 77 -15.48 22.85 -32.35
N SER A 78 -14.33 23.48 -32.39
CA SER A 78 -13.34 23.36 -31.31
C SER A 78 -13.85 23.91 -29.97
N PHE A 79 -14.60 25.01 -30.03
CA PHE A 79 -15.24 25.63 -28.87
C PHE A 79 -16.33 24.71 -28.29
N GLY A 80 -17.22 24.18 -29.14
CA GLY A 80 -18.26 23.24 -28.70
C GLY A 80 -17.72 21.98 -28.09
N ILE A 81 -16.69 21.36 -28.68
CA ILE A 81 -16.01 20.16 -28.11
C ILE A 81 -15.37 20.51 -26.77
N ALA A 82 -14.73 21.68 -26.64
CA ALA A 82 -14.09 22.10 -25.37
C ALA A 82 -15.15 22.31 -24.27
N ILE A 83 -16.32 22.81 -24.58
CA ILE A 83 -17.45 22.87 -23.63
C ILE A 83 -17.83 21.44 -23.18
N GLY A 84 -18.06 20.53 -24.13
CA GLY A 84 -18.44 19.15 -23.83
C GLY A 84 -17.46 18.45 -22.88
N ASN A 85 -16.18 18.49 -23.22
CA ASN A 85 -15.11 17.88 -22.41
C ASN A 85 -14.98 18.53 -21.01
N THR A 86 -15.19 19.85 -20.94
CA THR A 86 -15.14 20.55 -19.63
C THR A 86 -16.33 20.19 -18.75
N LEU A 87 -17.53 20.17 -19.31
CA LEU A 87 -18.77 19.81 -18.62
C LEU A 87 -18.74 18.36 -18.14
N GLU A 88 -18.23 17.45 -18.96
CA GLU A 88 -17.96 16.06 -18.57
C GLU A 88 -17.09 15.99 -17.32
N GLY A 89 -15.95 16.66 -17.31
CA GLY A 89 -15.04 16.69 -16.17
C GLY A 89 -15.67 17.28 -14.92
N VAL A 90 -16.46 18.36 -15.06
CA VAL A 90 -17.21 19.00 -13.96
C VAL A 90 -18.26 18.06 -13.41
N ALA A 91 -19.09 17.45 -14.28
CA ALA A 91 -20.12 16.50 -13.88
C ALA A 91 -19.51 15.25 -13.20
N GLY A 92 -18.47 14.66 -13.81
CA GLY A 92 -17.74 13.52 -13.25
C GLY A 92 -17.16 13.84 -11.87
N CYS A 93 -16.50 14.98 -11.72
CA CYS A 93 -15.96 15.42 -10.43
C CYS A 93 -17.07 15.60 -9.37
N TYR A 94 -18.19 16.23 -9.74
CA TYR A 94 -19.34 16.41 -8.84
C TYR A 94 -19.90 15.05 -8.39
N LEU A 95 -20.18 14.16 -9.33
CA LEU A 95 -20.74 12.84 -9.05
C LEU A 95 -19.81 11.98 -8.18
N VAL A 96 -18.52 11.95 -8.51
CA VAL A 96 -17.52 11.18 -7.76
C VAL A 96 -17.34 11.75 -6.34
N ARG A 97 -17.33 13.07 -6.17
CA ARG A 97 -17.25 13.68 -4.83
C ARG A 97 -18.49 13.37 -3.99
N ARG A 98 -19.67 13.37 -4.61
CA ARG A 98 -20.94 13.18 -3.90
C ARG A 98 -21.22 11.72 -3.53
N PHE A 99 -20.83 10.76 -4.38
CA PHE A 99 -21.26 9.36 -4.26
C PHE A 99 -20.11 8.35 -4.14
N ALA A 100 -18.88 8.70 -4.51
CA ALA A 100 -17.72 7.81 -4.53
C ALA A 100 -16.52 8.36 -3.73
N ARG A 101 -16.75 9.16 -2.70
CA ARG A 101 -15.72 9.69 -1.78
C ARG A 101 -14.64 10.59 -2.41
N GLY A 102 -14.87 11.11 -3.61
CA GLY A 102 -13.98 12.07 -4.25
C GLY A 102 -12.56 11.52 -4.52
N PRO A 103 -11.49 12.21 -4.05
CA PRO A 103 -10.11 11.76 -4.26
C PRO A 103 -9.80 10.37 -3.68
N HIS A 104 -10.57 9.92 -2.68
CA HIS A 104 -10.44 8.63 -2.01
C HIS A 104 -11.27 7.51 -2.65
N ALA A 105 -11.76 7.71 -3.87
CA ALA A 105 -12.61 6.76 -4.60
C ALA A 105 -11.94 5.39 -4.82
N PHE A 106 -10.62 5.31 -4.77
CA PHE A 106 -9.85 4.09 -5.03
C PHE A 106 -9.42 3.33 -3.77
N GLU A 107 -9.96 3.70 -2.60
CA GLU A 107 -9.65 3.01 -1.35
C GLU A 107 -10.49 1.75 -1.14
N ARG A 108 -11.72 1.70 -1.66
CA ARG A 108 -12.68 0.62 -1.49
C ARG A 108 -13.22 0.14 -2.83
N ALA A 109 -13.43 -1.18 -2.95
CA ALA A 109 -13.97 -1.78 -4.17
C ALA A 109 -15.32 -1.16 -4.57
N GLN A 110 -16.22 -0.93 -3.60
CA GLN A 110 -17.54 -0.31 -3.85
C GLN A 110 -17.44 1.09 -4.48
N ASP A 111 -16.50 1.91 -4.02
CA ASP A 111 -16.33 3.27 -4.51
C ASP A 111 -15.69 3.27 -5.91
N ILE A 112 -14.87 2.25 -6.24
CA ILE A 112 -14.32 2.04 -7.59
C ILE A 112 -15.44 1.72 -8.58
N PHE A 113 -16.39 0.84 -8.25
CA PHE A 113 -17.53 0.56 -9.11
C PHE A 113 -18.42 1.80 -9.29
N LYS A 114 -18.67 2.56 -8.21
CA LYS A 114 -19.38 3.85 -8.32
C LYS A 114 -18.63 4.85 -9.21
N PHE A 115 -17.31 4.95 -9.05
CA PHE A 115 -16.46 5.78 -9.89
C PHE A 115 -16.55 5.37 -11.35
N ALA A 116 -16.40 4.09 -11.66
CA ALA A 116 -16.47 3.57 -13.02
C ALA A 116 -17.83 3.86 -13.66
N PHE A 117 -18.92 3.67 -12.93
CA PHE A 117 -20.26 3.98 -13.42
C PHE A 117 -20.49 5.48 -13.59
N LEU A 118 -20.18 6.29 -12.58
CA LEU A 118 -20.50 7.72 -12.58
C LEU A 118 -19.58 8.56 -13.48
N ALA A 119 -18.29 8.25 -13.44
CA ALA A 119 -17.28 8.99 -14.22
C ALA A 119 -16.91 8.30 -15.54
N GLY A 120 -16.96 6.97 -15.61
CA GLY A 120 -16.60 6.24 -16.82
C GLY A 120 -17.78 6.02 -17.78
N ILE A 121 -19.02 5.98 -17.27
CA ILE A 121 -20.22 5.71 -18.08
C ILE A 121 -21.13 6.94 -18.16
N VAL A 122 -21.52 7.51 -17.01
CA VAL A 122 -22.55 8.58 -17.00
C VAL A 122 -21.99 9.92 -17.45
N SER A 123 -20.88 10.42 -16.87
CA SER A 123 -20.38 11.75 -17.20
C SER A 123 -19.84 11.84 -18.64
N THR A 124 -19.29 10.75 -19.17
CA THR A 124 -18.74 10.68 -20.54
C THR A 124 -19.79 10.78 -21.63
N THR A 125 -21.06 10.51 -21.34
CA THR A 125 -22.16 10.78 -22.29
C THR A 125 -22.27 12.25 -22.67
N ILE A 126 -21.89 13.17 -21.78
CA ILE A 126 -21.97 14.62 -22.02
C ILE A 126 -21.00 15.02 -23.13
N SER A 127 -19.72 14.63 -22.98
CA SER A 127 -18.69 14.93 -23.99
C SER A 127 -19.01 14.30 -25.34
N ALA A 128 -19.35 13.01 -25.36
CA ALA A 128 -19.70 12.31 -26.59
C ALA A 128 -20.91 12.97 -27.31
N THR A 129 -21.95 13.33 -26.56
CA THR A 129 -23.15 13.96 -27.15
C THR A 129 -22.84 15.36 -27.68
N VAL A 130 -22.23 16.22 -26.85
CA VAL A 130 -21.91 17.58 -27.27
C VAL A 130 -20.88 17.57 -28.39
N GLY A 131 -19.83 16.76 -28.28
CA GLY A 131 -18.73 16.70 -29.25
C GLY A 131 -19.21 16.23 -30.64
N VAL A 132 -19.88 15.07 -30.68
CA VAL A 132 -20.34 14.49 -31.97
C VAL A 132 -21.43 15.36 -32.61
N THR A 133 -22.36 15.87 -31.79
CA THR A 133 -23.38 16.81 -32.33
C THR A 133 -22.73 18.06 -32.93
N THR A 134 -21.72 18.61 -32.24
CA THR A 134 -20.98 19.79 -32.74
C THR A 134 -20.23 19.48 -34.03
N LEU A 135 -19.61 18.32 -34.18
CA LEU A 135 -18.95 17.90 -35.41
C LEU A 135 -19.94 17.71 -36.55
N SER A 136 -21.06 17.02 -36.30
CA SER A 136 -22.07 16.75 -37.33
C SER A 136 -22.78 18.04 -37.79
N ALA A 137 -23.13 18.93 -36.86
CA ALA A 137 -23.72 20.22 -37.19
C ALA A 137 -22.74 21.15 -37.92
N GLY A 138 -21.45 21.03 -37.66
CA GLY A 138 -20.40 21.77 -38.36
C GLY A 138 -19.97 21.19 -39.70
N GLY A 139 -20.53 20.05 -40.13
CA GLY A 139 -20.18 19.39 -41.39
C GLY A 139 -18.86 18.59 -41.36
N PHE A 140 -18.28 18.35 -40.16
CA PHE A 140 -17.05 17.59 -39.98
C PHE A 140 -17.27 16.08 -39.70
N ALA A 141 -18.54 15.67 -39.50
CA ALA A 141 -18.94 14.28 -39.37
C ALA A 141 -20.29 14.06 -40.06
N ASP A 142 -20.42 12.94 -40.77
CA ASP A 142 -21.70 12.56 -41.37
C ASP A 142 -22.67 12.10 -40.27
N TRP A 143 -23.92 12.59 -40.35
CA TRP A 143 -25.01 12.19 -39.47
C TRP A 143 -25.30 10.68 -39.54
N ALA A 144 -25.05 10.01 -40.67
CA ALA A 144 -25.17 8.58 -40.82
C ALA A 144 -24.16 7.81 -39.92
N MET A 145 -23.01 8.43 -39.63
CA MET A 145 -21.95 7.87 -38.78
C MET A 145 -22.07 8.31 -37.32
N TYR A 146 -23.04 9.14 -36.96
CA TYR A 146 -23.20 9.69 -35.62
C TYR A 146 -23.09 8.64 -34.52
N GLY A 147 -23.85 7.55 -34.58
CA GLY A 147 -23.88 6.51 -33.56
C GLY A 147 -22.57 5.74 -33.47
N ALA A 148 -21.84 5.55 -34.56
CA ALA A 148 -20.55 4.91 -34.58
C ALA A 148 -19.46 5.76 -33.89
N ILE A 149 -19.41 7.05 -34.26
CA ILE A 149 -18.47 8.03 -33.67
C ILE A 149 -18.81 8.24 -32.21
N TRP A 150 -20.07 8.36 -31.83
CA TRP A 150 -20.53 8.57 -30.47
C TRP A 150 -20.10 7.41 -29.55
N ARG A 151 -20.33 6.16 -29.95
CA ARG A 151 -19.93 4.99 -29.14
C ARG A 151 -18.41 4.91 -28.93
N THR A 152 -17.63 5.15 -29.98
CA THR A 152 -16.17 5.13 -29.92
C THR A 152 -15.64 6.24 -29.03
N TRP A 153 -16.20 7.44 -29.14
CA TRP A 153 -15.87 8.59 -28.30
C TRP A 153 -16.20 8.31 -26.83
N TRP A 154 -17.44 7.93 -26.57
CA TRP A 154 -17.94 7.63 -25.23
C TRP A 154 -17.09 6.59 -24.50
N LEU A 155 -16.79 5.46 -25.15
CA LEU A 155 -15.92 4.43 -24.57
C LEU A 155 -14.48 4.91 -24.44
N GLY A 156 -13.96 5.69 -25.36
CA GLY A 156 -12.63 6.28 -25.30
C GLY A 156 -12.42 7.17 -24.08
N ASP A 157 -13.42 8.04 -23.79
CA ASP A 157 -13.45 8.88 -22.60
C ASP A 157 -13.58 8.03 -21.34
N GLY A 158 -14.47 7.03 -21.34
CA GLY A 158 -14.67 6.10 -20.22
C GLY A 158 -13.40 5.34 -19.86
N VAL A 159 -12.72 4.77 -20.86
CA VAL A 159 -11.42 4.09 -20.65
C VAL A 159 -10.36 5.07 -20.16
N GLY A 160 -10.33 6.30 -20.70
CA GLY A 160 -9.47 7.36 -20.21
C GLY A 160 -9.71 7.70 -18.74
N ALA A 161 -10.97 7.79 -18.32
CA ALA A 161 -11.34 8.03 -16.94
C ALA A 161 -10.88 6.89 -16.01
N VAL A 162 -11.17 5.62 -16.36
CA VAL A 162 -10.90 4.48 -15.46
C VAL A 162 -9.44 4.04 -15.42
N LEU A 163 -8.62 4.39 -16.41
CA LEU A 163 -7.19 4.11 -16.42
C LEU A 163 -6.36 5.26 -15.85
N VAL A 164 -6.58 6.46 -16.35
CA VAL A 164 -5.66 7.59 -16.09
C VAL A 164 -5.96 8.26 -14.76
N THR A 165 -7.23 8.42 -14.37
CA THR A 165 -7.56 9.06 -13.08
C THR A 165 -6.97 8.29 -11.90
N PRO A 166 -7.17 6.94 -11.76
CA PRO A 166 -6.59 6.21 -10.65
C PRO A 166 -5.07 6.20 -10.68
N LEU A 167 -4.45 6.14 -11.87
CA LEU A 167 -3.00 6.20 -12.01
C LEU A 167 -2.46 7.50 -11.40
N VAL A 168 -3.01 8.65 -11.78
CA VAL A 168 -2.57 9.96 -11.28
C VAL A 168 -2.80 10.10 -9.77
N LEU A 169 -3.98 9.73 -9.27
CA LEU A 169 -4.33 9.89 -7.86
C LEU A 169 -3.51 8.97 -6.96
N LEU A 170 -3.34 7.69 -7.32
CA LEU A 170 -2.61 6.72 -6.51
C LEU A 170 -1.09 7.00 -6.47
N TRP A 171 -0.51 7.53 -7.57
CA TRP A 171 0.90 7.93 -7.57
C TRP A 171 1.14 9.22 -6.80
N ARG A 172 0.18 10.14 -6.78
CA ARG A 172 0.25 11.36 -5.95
C ARG A 172 0.20 11.05 -4.45
N GLU A 173 -0.63 10.08 -4.04
CA GLU A 173 -0.87 9.72 -2.64
C GLU A 173 0.41 9.24 -1.94
N ASN A 174 1.26 8.50 -2.64
CA ASN A 174 2.51 7.97 -2.11
C ASN A 174 3.63 7.92 -3.15
N PRO A 175 4.35 9.05 -3.39
CA PRO A 175 5.39 9.12 -4.44
C PRO A 175 6.68 8.36 -4.07
N ARG A 176 6.90 8.05 -2.77
CA ARG A 176 8.12 7.38 -2.33
C ARG A 176 8.08 5.89 -2.63
N LEU A 177 9.21 5.37 -3.13
CA LEU A 177 9.41 3.96 -3.47
C LEU A 177 10.34 3.33 -2.42
N ASN A 178 9.76 2.95 -1.27
CA ASN A 178 10.51 2.19 -0.27
C ASN A 178 10.39 0.71 -0.60
N TRP A 179 11.37 0.16 -1.35
CA TRP A 179 11.35 -1.22 -1.79
C TRP A 179 12.57 -1.99 -1.30
N THR A 180 12.35 -3.22 -0.88
CA THR A 180 13.44 -4.18 -0.70
C THR A 180 13.93 -4.69 -2.05
N ARG A 181 15.17 -5.20 -2.09
CA ARG A 181 15.73 -5.78 -3.33
C ARG A 181 14.86 -6.91 -3.88
N GLU A 182 14.31 -7.73 -3.01
CA GLU A 182 13.40 -8.83 -3.37
C GLU A 182 12.12 -8.32 -4.03
N GLN A 183 11.53 -7.26 -3.49
CA GLN A 183 10.32 -6.65 -4.08
C GLN A 183 10.59 -6.02 -5.45
N ILE A 184 11.79 -5.47 -5.68
CA ILE A 184 12.19 -4.94 -6.98
C ILE A 184 12.32 -6.07 -8.00
N LEU A 185 13.00 -7.18 -7.64
CA LEU A 185 13.16 -8.34 -8.51
C LEU A 185 11.81 -8.99 -8.85
N GLU A 186 10.94 -9.17 -7.86
CA GLU A 186 9.60 -9.73 -8.06
C GLU A 186 8.74 -8.84 -8.97
N LEU A 187 8.81 -7.51 -8.78
CA LEU A 187 8.09 -6.55 -9.63
C LEU A 187 8.65 -6.53 -11.06
N ALA A 188 9.97 -6.59 -11.22
CA ALA A 188 10.60 -6.69 -12.53
C ALA A 188 10.18 -7.96 -13.26
N LEU A 189 10.17 -9.12 -12.57
CA LEU A 189 9.72 -10.38 -13.12
C LEU A 189 8.25 -10.30 -13.59
N LEU A 190 7.38 -9.71 -12.76
CA LEU A 190 5.98 -9.50 -13.11
C LEU A 190 5.83 -8.65 -14.39
N PHE A 191 6.51 -7.49 -14.44
CA PHE A 191 6.39 -6.60 -15.60
C PHE A 191 7.03 -7.19 -16.86
N ILE A 192 8.14 -7.91 -16.75
CA ILE A 192 8.77 -8.63 -17.87
C ILE A 192 7.82 -9.72 -18.37
N GLY A 193 7.29 -10.55 -17.48
CA GLY A 193 6.32 -11.59 -17.84
C GLY A 193 5.06 -11.04 -18.49
N LEU A 194 4.48 -9.99 -17.91
CA LEU A 194 3.32 -9.30 -18.48
C LEU A 194 3.65 -8.72 -19.86
N PHE A 195 4.77 -8.01 -20.00
CA PHE A 195 5.20 -7.42 -21.26
C PHE A 195 5.35 -8.47 -22.35
N PHE A 196 6.08 -9.57 -22.08
CA PHE A 196 6.27 -10.63 -23.06
C PHE A 196 4.94 -11.32 -23.44
N THR A 197 4.08 -11.60 -22.47
CA THR A 197 2.75 -12.19 -22.73
C THR A 197 1.92 -11.27 -23.61
N VAL A 198 1.80 -9.99 -23.27
CA VAL A 198 1.02 -9.02 -24.04
C VAL A 198 1.65 -8.77 -25.40
N TRP A 199 2.99 -8.76 -25.49
CA TRP A 199 3.70 -8.63 -26.78
C TRP A 199 3.49 -9.84 -27.70
N ILE A 200 3.45 -11.05 -27.16
CA ILE A 200 3.15 -12.26 -27.93
C ILE A 200 1.72 -12.18 -28.48
N ILE A 201 0.76 -11.78 -27.66
CA ILE A 201 -0.66 -11.74 -28.02
C ILE A 201 -0.96 -10.60 -29.01
N PHE A 202 -0.42 -9.41 -28.78
CA PHE A 202 -0.75 -8.17 -29.51
C PHE A 202 0.38 -7.67 -30.41
N GLY A 203 1.56 -8.28 -30.42
CA GLY A 203 2.74 -7.83 -31.15
C GLY A 203 2.85 -8.29 -32.60
N GLY A 204 1.87 -9.05 -33.09
CA GLY A 204 1.77 -9.43 -34.52
C GLY A 204 2.66 -10.59 -35.00
N ARG A 205 3.40 -11.28 -34.12
CA ARG A 205 4.26 -12.41 -34.53
C ARG A 205 3.49 -13.68 -34.96
N PHE A 206 2.25 -13.84 -34.49
CA PHE A 206 1.41 -15.02 -34.74
C PHE A 206 0.11 -14.61 -35.45
N HIS A 207 0.22 -14.05 -36.67
CA HIS A 207 -0.86 -13.37 -37.39
C HIS A 207 -2.11 -14.19 -37.69
N SER A 208 -1.98 -15.45 -38.03
CA SER A 208 -3.11 -16.27 -38.53
C SER A 208 -3.78 -17.13 -37.46
N GLU A 209 -3.04 -17.55 -36.46
CA GLU A 209 -3.54 -18.53 -35.49
C GLU A 209 -4.15 -17.88 -34.23
N VAL A 210 -3.69 -16.68 -33.86
CA VAL A 210 -4.09 -15.99 -32.60
C VAL A 210 -5.44 -15.27 -32.70
N LYS A 211 -5.90 -14.90 -33.90
CA LYS A 211 -7.15 -14.13 -34.10
C LYS A 211 -8.43 -14.81 -33.57
N ASN A 212 -8.42 -16.14 -33.48
CA ASN A 212 -9.60 -16.91 -33.12
C ASN A 212 -9.60 -17.48 -31.70
N TYR A 213 -8.51 -17.27 -30.94
CA TYR A 213 -8.38 -17.75 -29.56
C TYR A 213 -8.45 -16.61 -28.56
N PRO A 214 -9.12 -16.78 -27.42
CA PRO A 214 -9.26 -15.77 -26.39
C PRO A 214 -7.99 -15.66 -25.52
N LEU A 215 -6.84 -15.43 -26.16
CA LEU A 215 -5.52 -15.41 -25.49
C LEU A 215 -5.30 -14.17 -24.62
N GLU A 216 -6.12 -13.14 -24.78
CA GLU A 216 -6.10 -11.94 -23.94
C GLU A 216 -6.27 -12.24 -22.46
N TYR A 217 -6.93 -13.34 -22.09
CA TYR A 217 -7.11 -13.77 -20.71
C TYR A 217 -5.82 -14.24 -20.04
N LEU A 218 -4.78 -14.61 -20.80
CA LEU A 218 -3.46 -14.98 -20.25
C LEU A 218 -2.76 -13.82 -19.53
N CYS A 219 -3.21 -12.60 -19.75
CA CYS A 219 -2.71 -11.44 -19.02
C CYS A 219 -3.29 -11.33 -17.60
N ILE A 220 -4.45 -11.94 -17.32
CA ILE A 220 -5.16 -11.82 -16.04
C ILE A 220 -4.33 -12.32 -14.86
N PRO A 221 -3.63 -13.47 -14.89
CA PRO A 221 -2.80 -13.94 -13.78
C PRO A 221 -1.76 -12.91 -13.33
N PHE A 222 -1.13 -12.18 -14.26
CA PHE A 222 -0.16 -11.13 -13.94
C PHE A 222 -0.81 -9.93 -13.23
N LEU A 223 -2.01 -9.56 -13.65
CA LEU A 223 -2.76 -8.47 -13.04
C LEU A 223 -3.25 -8.85 -11.63
N VAL A 224 -3.74 -10.06 -11.47
CA VAL A 224 -4.11 -10.63 -10.16
C VAL A 224 -2.88 -10.66 -9.25
N TRP A 225 -1.72 -11.15 -9.72
CA TRP A 225 -0.48 -11.11 -8.96
C TRP A 225 -0.11 -9.68 -8.53
N ALA A 226 -0.20 -8.71 -9.45
CA ALA A 226 0.02 -7.30 -9.13
C ALA A 226 -0.91 -6.79 -8.02
N ALA A 227 -2.20 -7.13 -8.07
CA ALA A 227 -3.21 -6.72 -7.10
C ALA A 227 -2.95 -7.30 -5.70
N PHE A 228 -2.68 -8.61 -5.61
CA PHE A 228 -2.45 -9.29 -4.33
C PHE A 228 -1.12 -8.91 -3.66
N ARG A 229 -0.07 -8.77 -4.45
CA ARG A 229 1.29 -8.62 -3.93
C ARG A 229 1.68 -7.15 -3.72
N PHE A 230 1.37 -6.30 -4.68
CA PHE A 230 1.94 -4.96 -4.77
C PHE A 230 0.93 -3.83 -4.50
N GLY A 231 -0.37 -4.14 -4.41
CA GLY A 231 -1.41 -3.18 -4.08
C GLY A 231 -1.80 -2.25 -5.23
N ARG A 232 -2.74 -1.35 -4.95
CA ARG A 232 -3.51 -0.54 -5.91
C ARG A 232 -2.66 0.21 -6.94
N ARG A 233 -1.59 0.90 -6.51
CA ARG A 233 -0.74 1.72 -7.39
C ARG A 233 -0.06 0.91 -8.50
N LYS A 234 0.55 -0.22 -8.13
CA LYS A 234 1.26 -1.07 -9.10
C LYS A 234 0.29 -1.85 -9.97
N ALA A 235 -0.85 -2.26 -9.41
CA ALA A 235 -1.94 -2.87 -10.17
C ALA A 235 -2.48 -1.92 -11.25
N ALA A 236 -2.73 -0.64 -10.92
CA ALA A 236 -3.10 0.38 -11.89
C ALA A 236 -2.03 0.57 -12.97
N THR A 237 -0.74 0.60 -12.60
CA THR A 237 0.37 0.73 -13.55
C THR A 237 0.44 -0.48 -14.49
N ALA A 238 0.33 -1.71 -13.97
CA ALA A 238 0.33 -2.93 -14.77
C ALA A 238 -0.84 -2.94 -15.78
N THR A 239 -2.02 -2.51 -15.35
CA THR A 239 -3.18 -2.39 -16.24
C THR A 239 -2.97 -1.34 -17.33
N CYS A 240 -2.34 -0.20 -17.02
CA CYS A 240 -1.99 0.82 -18.02
C CYS A 240 -0.98 0.29 -19.07
N VAL A 241 0.00 -0.49 -18.64
CA VAL A 241 0.97 -1.13 -19.56
C VAL A 241 0.25 -2.10 -20.50
N LEU A 242 -0.59 -3.00 -19.95
CA LEU A 242 -1.43 -3.89 -20.74
C LEU A 242 -2.27 -3.11 -21.75
N ALA A 243 -3.01 -2.09 -21.29
CA ALA A 243 -3.90 -1.29 -22.11
C ALA A 243 -3.16 -0.62 -23.28
N GLY A 244 -1.99 0.00 -23.00
CA GLY A 244 -1.17 0.65 -24.01
C GLY A 244 -0.75 -0.30 -25.14
N ILE A 245 -0.26 -1.50 -24.78
CA ILE A 245 0.19 -2.49 -25.78
C ILE A 245 -1.01 -3.11 -26.52
N ALA A 246 -2.11 -3.42 -25.81
CA ALA A 246 -3.29 -4.01 -26.40
C ALA A 246 -3.95 -3.05 -27.43
N ILE A 247 -4.09 -1.76 -27.07
CA ILE A 247 -4.59 -0.73 -27.96
C ILE A 247 -3.66 -0.56 -29.16
N TRP A 248 -2.35 -0.42 -28.94
CA TRP A 248 -1.37 -0.27 -29.99
C TRP A 248 -1.39 -1.47 -30.98
N GLY A 249 -1.40 -2.70 -30.47
CA GLY A 249 -1.44 -3.89 -31.31
C GLY A 249 -2.74 -4.00 -32.12
N THR A 250 -3.89 -3.73 -31.48
CA THR A 250 -5.20 -3.73 -32.16
C THR A 250 -5.26 -2.69 -33.28
N LEU A 251 -4.72 -1.49 -33.08
CA LEU A 251 -4.62 -0.44 -34.09
C LEU A 251 -3.72 -0.80 -35.27
N LYS A 252 -2.72 -1.66 -35.05
CA LYS A 252 -1.86 -2.22 -36.09
C LYS A 252 -2.46 -3.44 -36.79
N GLY A 253 -3.66 -3.83 -36.43
CA GLY A 253 -4.34 -5.00 -36.98
C GLY A 253 -3.92 -6.33 -36.34
N PHE A 254 -3.28 -6.28 -35.18
CA PHE A 254 -2.77 -7.46 -34.46
C PHE A 254 -3.67 -7.84 -33.29
N GLY A 255 -3.59 -9.11 -32.90
CA GLY A 255 -4.22 -9.63 -31.69
C GLY A 255 -5.70 -10.00 -31.84
N PRO A 256 -6.30 -10.49 -30.73
CA PRO A 256 -7.63 -11.11 -30.74
C PRO A 256 -8.78 -10.14 -31.01
N PHE A 257 -8.57 -8.82 -30.83
CA PHE A 257 -9.60 -7.79 -31.08
C PHE A 257 -9.60 -7.23 -32.49
N SER A 258 -8.60 -7.57 -33.32
CA SER A 258 -8.54 -7.11 -34.70
C SER A 258 -9.68 -7.69 -35.54
N ARG A 259 -10.49 -6.83 -36.15
CA ARG A 259 -11.60 -7.15 -37.05
C ARG A 259 -11.46 -6.34 -38.34
N GLU A 260 -12.19 -6.72 -39.38
CA GLU A 260 -12.23 -5.97 -40.66
C GLU A 260 -12.67 -4.52 -40.46
N ALA A 261 -13.75 -4.32 -39.68
CA ALA A 261 -14.20 -3.01 -39.31
C ALA A 261 -13.42 -2.47 -38.11
N LEU A 262 -12.58 -1.47 -38.31
CA LEU A 262 -11.73 -0.87 -37.29
C LEU A 262 -12.53 -0.37 -36.06
N ASN A 263 -13.73 0.20 -36.29
CA ASN A 263 -14.60 0.62 -35.20
C ASN A 263 -14.99 -0.52 -34.25
N THR A 264 -15.27 -1.71 -34.82
CA THR A 264 -15.56 -2.91 -34.01
C THR A 264 -14.34 -3.33 -33.20
N SER A 265 -13.15 -3.29 -33.80
CA SER A 265 -11.89 -3.58 -33.11
C SER A 265 -11.65 -2.66 -31.92
N LEU A 266 -11.91 -1.35 -32.11
CA LEU A 266 -11.79 -0.34 -31.05
C LEU A 266 -12.77 -0.58 -29.91
N LEU A 267 -14.04 -0.85 -30.21
CA LEU A 267 -15.06 -1.10 -29.21
C LEU A 267 -14.72 -2.37 -28.38
N LEU A 268 -14.20 -3.40 -29.00
CA LEU A 268 -13.78 -4.63 -28.31
C LEU A 268 -12.62 -4.38 -27.36
N VAL A 269 -11.53 -3.74 -27.83
CA VAL A 269 -10.36 -3.47 -26.98
C VAL A 269 -10.69 -2.48 -25.86
N GLN A 270 -11.50 -1.45 -26.12
CA GLN A 270 -11.97 -0.49 -25.13
C GLN A 270 -12.77 -1.20 -24.02
N SER A 271 -13.73 -2.04 -24.40
CA SER A 271 -14.55 -2.80 -23.47
C SER A 271 -13.69 -3.75 -22.61
N PHE A 272 -12.78 -4.49 -23.23
CA PHE A 272 -11.84 -5.36 -22.51
C PHE A 272 -10.99 -4.59 -21.50
N VAL A 273 -10.34 -3.51 -21.95
CA VAL A 273 -9.48 -2.68 -21.11
C VAL A 273 -10.25 -2.05 -19.97
N GLY A 274 -11.46 -1.52 -20.24
CA GLY A 274 -12.31 -0.92 -19.21
C GLY A 274 -12.72 -1.91 -18.13
N ILE A 275 -13.18 -3.10 -18.52
CA ILE A 275 -13.56 -4.16 -17.59
C ILE A 275 -12.36 -4.61 -16.75
N VAL A 276 -11.23 -4.88 -17.40
CA VAL A 276 -10.01 -5.31 -16.72
C VAL A 276 -9.50 -4.24 -15.74
N ALA A 277 -9.54 -2.97 -16.14
CA ALA A 277 -9.10 -1.86 -15.29
C ALA A 277 -9.93 -1.76 -14.01
N VAL A 278 -11.25 -1.77 -14.13
CA VAL A 278 -12.16 -1.68 -12.98
C VAL A 278 -12.01 -2.91 -12.08
N THR A 279 -12.01 -4.11 -12.65
CA THR A 279 -11.94 -5.37 -11.90
C THR A 279 -10.61 -5.51 -11.16
N ASN A 280 -9.48 -5.26 -11.85
CA ASN A 280 -8.16 -5.35 -11.24
C ASN A 280 -7.96 -4.32 -10.12
N LEU A 281 -8.42 -3.11 -10.33
CA LEU A 281 -8.33 -2.04 -9.31
C LEU A 281 -9.23 -2.34 -8.10
N ALA A 282 -10.46 -2.84 -8.33
CA ALA A 282 -11.36 -3.26 -7.25
C ALA A 282 -10.76 -4.42 -6.44
N LEU A 283 -10.17 -5.42 -7.10
CA LEU A 283 -9.47 -6.51 -6.44
C LEU A 283 -8.30 -6.01 -5.59
N ALA A 284 -7.48 -5.12 -6.14
CA ALA A 284 -6.35 -4.54 -5.40
C ALA A 284 -6.80 -3.69 -4.19
N ALA A 285 -7.94 -3.01 -4.28
CA ALA A 285 -8.52 -2.25 -3.17
C ALA A 285 -9.02 -3.20 -2.08
N GLU A 286 -9.76 -4.25 -2.43
CA GLU A 286 -10.27 -5.25 -1.51
C GLU A 286 -9.16 -5.96 -0.73
N VAL A 287 -8.11 -6.43 -1.45
CA VAL A 287 -6.93 -7.04 -0.81
C VAL A 287 -6.25 -6.06 0.14
N SER A 288 -6.15 -4.79 -0.24
CA SER A 288 -5.52 -3.76 0.61
C SER A 288 -6.37 -3.44 1.85
N GLU A 289 -7.70 -3.40 1.72
CA GLU A 289 -8.64 -3.18 2.82
C GLU A 289 -8.59 -4.35 3.82
N ARG A 290 -8.62 -5.59 3.32
CA ARG A 290 -8.50 -6.79 4.14
C ARG A 290 -7.19 -6.83 4.92
N LYS A 291 -6.04 -6.58 4.28
CA LYS A 291 -4.74 -6.51 4.97
C LYS A 291 -4.71 -5.46 6.08
N ARG A 292 -5.37 -4.31 5.87
CA ARG A 292 -5.49 -3.26 6.90
C ARG A 292 -6.41 -3.67 8.05
N ALA A 293 -7.50 -4.37 7.76
CA ALA A 293 -8.41 -4.89 8.77
C ALA A 293 -7.72 -5.95 9.62
N ASP A 294 -7.03 -6.91 9.01
CA ASP A 294 -6.27 -7.95 9.70
C ASP A 294 -5.17 -7.34 10.62
N ALA A 295 -4.44 -6.34 10.11
CA ALA A 295 -3.45 -5.62 10.91
C ALA A 295 -4.07 -4.90 12.11
N ARG A 296 -5.27 -4.31 11.96
CA ARG A 296 -6.01 -3.69 13.08
C ARG A 296 -6.45 -4.72 14.12
N VAL A 297 -6.98 -5.87 13.67
CA VAL A 297 -7.35 -6.96 14.57
C VAL A 297 -6.14 -7.44 15.36
N GLN A 298 -5.00 -7.67 14.71
CA GLN A 298 -3.75 -8.03 15.37
C GLN A 298 -3.28 -6.96 16.36
N GLN A 299 -3.49 -5.68 16.06
CA GLN A 299 -3.19 -4.59 17.00
C GLN A 299 -4.12 -4.55 18.22
N LEU A 300 -5.35 -5.06 18.11
CA LEU A 300 -6.31 -5.12 19.22
C LEU A 300 -6.09 -6.36 20.12
N VAL A 301 -5.37 -7.38 19.65
CA VAL A 301 -4.99 -8.53 20.47
C VAL A 301 -4.00 -8.04 21.53
N ALA A 302 -4.42 -8.10 22.80
CA ALA A 302 -3.61 -7.64 23.94
C ALA A 302 -2.68 -8.73 24.50
N THR A 303 -2.71 -9.94 23.93
CA THR A 303 -1.97 -11.12 24.41
C THR A 303 -1.03 -11.70 23.38
N ASP A 304 0.04 -12.34 23.83
CA ASP A 304 0.92 -13.17 23.01
C ASP A 304 0.20 -14.48 22.63
N PRO A 305 0.13 -14.85 21.34
CA PRO A 305 -0.67 -15.98 20.88
C PRO A 305 -0.12 -17.36 21.32
N LEU A 306 1.16 -17.46 21.65
CA LEU A 306 1.79 -18.69 22.10
C LEU A 306 1.57 -18.92 23.60
N THR A 307 1.82 -17.90 24.40
CA THR A 307 1.86 -17.99 25.86
C THR A 307 0.59 -17.52 26.54
N GLY A 308 -0.26 -16.73 25.85
CA GLY A 308 -1.46 -16.12 26.41
C GLY A 308 -1.19 -15.03 27.47
N LEU A 309 0.08 -14.65 27.69
CA LEU A 309 0.44 -13.49 28.51
C LEU A 309 0.15 -12.19 27.77
N ALA A 310 0.25 -11.04 28.45
CA ALA A 310 0.23 -9.76 27.79
C ALA A 310 1.33 -9.67 26.71
N ASN A 311 1.05 -9.04 25.59
CA ASN A 311 2.07 -8.77 24.58
C ASN A 311 2.81 -7.45 24.87
N TYR A 312 3.81 -7.11 24.05
CA TYR A 312 4.59 -5.87 24.18
C TYR A 312 3.72 -4.62 24.34
N ARG A 313 2.66 -4.50 23.53
CA ARG A 313 1.78 -3.33 23.58
C ARG A 313 1.07 -3.21 24.94
N ARG A 314 0.51 -4.31 25.44
CA ARG A 314 -0.17 -4.33 26.74
C ARG A 314 0.79 -4.08 27.89
N LEU A 315 2.07 -4.54 27.76
CA LEU A 315 3.14 -4.20 28.69
C LEU A 315 3.34 -2.68 28.77
N ILE A 316 3.51 -2.01 27.62
CA ILE A 316 3.70 -0.55 27.57
C ILE A 316 2.49 0.18 28.15
N ASP A 317 1.27 -0.21 27.77
CA ASP A 317 0.03 0.37 28.31
C ASP A 317 -0.02 0.24 29.87
N ALA A 318 0.42 -0.91 30.39
CA ALA A 318 0.48 -1.13 31.85
C ALA A 318 1.50 -0.23 32.53
N VAL A 319 2.71 -0.07 31.96
CA VAL A 319 3.74 0.81 32.50
C VAL A 319 3.28 2.28 32.47
N GLU A 320 2.69 2.74 31.36
CA GLU A 320 2.13 4.09 31.26
C GLU A 320 1.05 4.35 32.32
N LEU A 321 0.21 3.35 32.56
CA LEU A 321 -0.83 3.45 33.59
C LEU A 321 -0.22 3.62 34.97
N GLU A 322 0.82 2.86 35.31
CA GLU A 322 1.49 2.95 36.61
C GLU A 322 2.26 4.28 36.77
N ILE A 323 2.89 4.81 35.71
CA ILE A 323 3.48 6.17 35.72
C ILE A 323 2.41 7.23 36.06
N LYS A 324 1.24 7.13 35.42
CA LYS A 324 0.11 8.05 35.68
C LYS A 324 -0.44 7.87 37.11
N ARG A 325 -0.43 6.63 37.64
CA ARG A 325 -0.83 6.34 39.02
C ARG A 325 0.15 6.90 40.05
N TYR A 326 1.45 6.78 39.79
CA TYR A 326 2.49 7.37 40.63
C TYR A 326 2.30 8.89 40.78
N GLY A 327 2.06 9.61 39.70
CA GLY A 327 1.80 11.05 39.72
C GLY A 327 0.61 11.47 40.59
N ARG A 328 -0.31 10.53 40.93
CA ARG A 328 -1.47 10.79 41.82
C ARG A 328 -1.29 10.26 43.23
N SER A 329 -0.63 9.14 43.41
CA SER A 329 -0.55 8.42 44.68
C SER A 329 0.83 8.50 45.37
N GLY A 330 1.87 8.83 44.63
CA GLY A 330 3.26 8.78 45.10
C GLY A 330 3.80 7.34 45.35
N LYS A 331 3.02 6.29 45.03
CA LYS A 331 3.45 4.90 45.25
C LYS A 331 4.29 4.42 44.07
N SER A 332 5.52 3.97 44.37
CA SER A 332 6.43 3.41 43.38
C SER A 332 5.93 2.07 42.81
N PHE A 333 6.36 1.71 41.61
CA PHE A 333 6.16 0.39 41.01
C PHE A 333 7.49 -0.15 40.47
N ALA A 334 7.57 -1.43 40.23
CA ALA A 334 8.76 -2.06 39.67
C ALA A 334 8.47 -2.85 38.40
N ILE A 335 9.52 -3.09 37.62
CA ILE A 335 9.49 -3.95 36.45
C ILE A 335 10.53 -5.08 36.65
N LEU A 336 10.15 -6.30 36.34
CA LEU A 336 11.06 -7.40 36.12
C LEU A 336 11.20 -7.64 34.63
N VAL A 337 12.43 -7.87 34.16
CA VAL A 337 12.72 -8.37 32.81
C VAL A 337 13.36 -9.75 32.97
N LEU A 338 12.88 -10.71 32.21
CA LEU A 338 13.34 -12.08 32.24
C LEU A 338 13.69 -12.55 30.83
N ASP A 339 14.72 -13.37 30.72
CA ASP A 339 15.20 -13.93 29.46
C ASP A 339 15.43 -15.43 29.64
N LEU A 340 14.84 -16.24 28.75
CA LEU A 340 14.99 -17.71 28.80
C LEU A 340 16.36 -18.12 28.26
N ASP A 341 17.17 -18.71 29.13
CA ASP A 341 18.54 -19.10 28.80
C ASP A 341 18.59 -20.18 27.74
N GLY A 342 19.32 -19.89 26.63
CA GLY A 342 19.68 -20.89 25.64
C GLY A 342 18.52 -21.41 24.77
N LEU A 343 17.45 -20.67 24.57
CA LEU A 343 16.32 -21.07 23.72
C LEU A 343 16.75 -21.52 22.31
N LYS A 344 17.75 -20.86 21.72
CA LYS A 344 18.27 -21.27 20.40
C LYS A 344 18.87 -22.67 20.46
N LYS A 345 19.72 -22.96 21.46
CA LYS A 345 20.32 -24.29 21.64
C LYS A 345 19.27 -25.37 21.94
N LEU A 346 18.21 -24.99 22.67
CA LEU A 346 17.08 -25.87 22.96
C LEU A 346 16.34 -26.21 21.65
N ASN A 347 16.07 -25.22 20.81
CA ASN A 347 15.44 -25.40 19.49
C ASN A 347 16.30 -26.26 18.55
N ASP A 348 17.60 -26.01 18.51
CA ASP A 348 18.54 -26.73 17.66
C ASP A 348 18.69 -28.21 18.10
N THR A 349 18.57 -28.49 19.40
CA THR A 349 18.73 -29.86 19.96
C THR A 349 17.44 -30.66 19.96
N TYR A 350 16.30 -30.05 20.31
CA TYR A 350 15.03 -30.75 20.56
C TYR A 350 13.90 -30.33 19.65
N GLY A 351 14.16 -29.35 18.74
CA GLY A 351 13.17 -28.83 17.79
C GLY A 351 12.31 -27.69 18.36
N HIS A 352 11.71 -26.88 17.47
CA HIS A 352 10.93 -25.70 17.80
C HIS A 352 9.69 -25.98 18.66
N ILE A 353 9.13 -27.19 18.61
CA ILE A 353 7.98 -27.58 19.45
C ILE A 353 8.37 -27.58 20.91
N VAL A 354 9.55 -28.13 21.23
CA VAL A 354 10.07 -28.19 22.62
C VAL A 354 10.42 -26.77 23.09
N GLY A 355 11.04 -25.95 22.26
CA GLY A 355 11.29 -24.54 22.58
C GLY A 355 10.00 -23.72 22.83
N SER A 356 8.97 -23.95 22.04
CA SER A 356 7.64 -23.33 22.26
C SER A 356 7.04 -23.80 23.61
N ARG A 357 7.17 -25.08 23.95
CA ARG A 357 6.71 -25.60 25.23
C ARG A 357 7.49 -24.99 26.41
N ALA A 358 8.81 -24.80 26.27
CA ALA A 358 9.63 -24.13 27.28
C ALA A 358 9.14 -22.69 27.56
N LEU A 359 8.81 -21.95 26.51
CA LEU A 359 8.20 -20.59 26.62
C LEU A 359 6.84 -20.61 27.35
N CYS A 360 6.01 -21.61 27.09
CA CYS A 360 4.73 -21.80 27.80
C CYS A 360 4.96 -22.12 29.27
N ARG A 361 5.95 -22.95 29.63
CA ARG A 361 6.30 -23.26 31.02
C ARG A 361 6.70 -22.00 31.81
N VAL A 362 7.54 -21.13 31.22
CA VAL A 362 7.86 -19.83 31.82
C VAL A 362 6.58 -19.01 32.06
N ALA A 363 5.72 -18.94 31.04
CA ALA A 363 4.48 -18.20 31.15
C ALA A 363 3.54 -18.72 32.23
N ASP A 364 3.45 -20.04 32.42
CA ASP A 364 2.63 -20.68 33.46
C ASP A 364 3.15 -20.37 34.86
N VAL A 365 4.47 -20.39 35.04
CA VAL A 365 5.09 -19.98 36.32
C VAL A 365 4.82 -18.49 36.57
N LEU A 366 4.99 -17.61 35.60
CA LEU A 366 4.70 -16.19 35.76
C LEU A 366 3.21 -15.96 36.14
N ARG A 367 2.30 -16.63 35.46
CA ARG A 367 0.86 -16.54 35.75
C ARG A 367 0.49 -17.01 37.14
N ALA A 368 1.13 -18.08 37.61
CA ALA A 368 0.89 -18.63 38.95
C ALA A 368 1.48 -17.79 40.08
N HIS A 369 2.55 -17.01 39.82
CA HIS A 369 3.26 -16.24 40.84
C HIS A 369 2.97 -14.73 40.81
N CYS A 370 2.23 -14.24 39.80
CA CYS A 370 1.78 -12.87 39.72
C CYS A 370 0.43 -12.67 40.39
N ARG A 371 0.25 -11.53 41.04
CA ARG A 371 -1.01 -11.09 41.61
C ARG A 371 -1.97 -10.63 40.50
N GLN A 372 -3.24 -10.46 40.82
CA GLN A 372 -4.24 -9.95 39.85
C GLN A 372 -3.91 -8.55 39.29
N LEU A 373 -3.20 -7.73 40.07
CA LEU A 373 -2.76 -6.38 39.66
C LEU A 373 -1.46 -6.40 38.85
N ASP A 374 -0.68 -7.47 38.94
CA ASP A 374 0.57 -7.60 38.19
C ASP A 374 0.26 -7.89 36.72
N THR A 375 1.13 -7.43 35.84
CA THR A 375 0.96 -7.65 34.40
C THR A 375 2.16 -8.45 33.87
N PRO A 376 2.08 -9.80 33.84
CA PRO A 376 3.07 -10.62 33.16
C PRO A 376 2.89 -10.52 31.65
N ALA A 377 4.01 -10.33 30.92
CA ALA A 377 4.03 -10.12 29.48
C ALA A 377 5.17 -10.92 28.83
N ARG A 378 4.97 -11.27 27.55
CA ARG A 378 6.03 -11.70 26.64
C ARG A 378 6.19 -10.67 25.56
N PHE A 379 7.37 -10.05 25.43
CA PHE A 379 7.59 -8.93 24.53
C PHE A 379 8.65 -9.17 23.45
N GLY A 380 9.42 -10.26 23.57
CA GLY A 380 10.41 -10.72 22.60
C GLY A 380 10.31 -12.22 22.33
N GLY A 381 11.27 -12.77 21.60
CA GLY A 381 11.33 -14.20 21.30
C GLY A 381 11.43 -15.08 22.54
N ASP A 382 12.39 -14.77 23.42
CA ASP A 382 12.72 -15.41 24.68
C ASP A 382 12.59 -14.47 25.89
N GLU A 383 12.10 -13.24 25.65
CA GLU A 383 12.05 -12.16 26.63
C GLU A 383 10.65 -12.01 27.24
N PHE A 384 10.60 -11.95 28.56
CA PHE A 384 9.40 -11.73 29.36
C PHE A 384 9.59 -10.51 30.27
N ALA A 385 8.49 -9.88 30.65
CA ALA A 385 8.49 -8.83 31.66
C ALA A 385 7.31 -8.98 32.62
N VAL A 386 7.42 -8.41 33.81
CA VAL A 386 6.32 -8.31 34.77
C VAL A 386 6.29 -6.89 35.31
N VAL A 387 5.17 -6.19 35.16
CA VAL A 387 4.91 -4.94 35.84
C VAL A 387 4.32 -5.24 37.21
N LEU A 388 4.93 -4.71 38.26
CA LEU A 388 4.57 -4.94 39.67
C LEU A 388 4.11 -3.60 40.30
N PRO A 389 2.81 -3.29 40.29
CA PRO A 389 2.28 -2.11 40.94
C PRO A 389 2.58 -2.06 42.44
N GLU A 390 2.78 -0.86 42.98
CA GLU A 390 2.98 -0.62 44.43
C GLU A 390 4.08 -1.52 45.04
N THR A 391 5.20 -1.75 44.33
CA THR A 391 6.25 -2.66 44.68
C THR A 391 7.60 -1.95 44.65
N ALA A 392 8.34 -1.96 45.77
CA ALA A 392 9.69 -1.41 45.85
C ALA A 392 10.74 -2.36 45.24
N LEU A 393 11.91 -1.83 44.83
CA LEU A 393 12.96 -2.57 44.16
C LEU A 393 13.37 -3.87 44.94
N ALA A 394 13.56 -3.79 46.26
CA ALA A 394 13.95 -4.94 47.06
C ALA A 394 12.88 -6.06 47.05
N GLN A 395 11.59 -5.71 47.02
CA GLN A 395 10.51 -6.68 46.92
C GLN A 395 10.44 -7.28 45.51
N ALA A 396 10.67 -6.47 44.49
CA ALA A 396 10.72 -6.95 43.10
C ALA A 396 11.85 -7.95 42.89
N GLN A 397 13.04 -7.71 43.49
CA GLN A 397 14.17 -8.62 43.46
C GLN A 397 13.86 -9.98 44.14
N GLN A 398 13.15 -9.95 45.27
CA GLN A 398 12.68 -11.17 45.95
C GLN A 398 11.68 -11.95 45.08
N ILE A 399 10.73 -11.25 44.44
CA ILE A 399 9.77 -11.86 43.52
C ILE A 399 10.51 -12.49 42.33
N GLY A 400 11.47 -11.76 41.74
CA GLY A 400 12.28 -12.25 40.62
C GLY A 400 13.09 -13.48 40.97
N THR A 401 13.72 -13.51 42.15
CA THR A 401 14.46 -14.68 42.66
C THR A 401 13.56 -15.89 42.83
N ARG A 402 12.39 -15.72 43.43
CA ARG A 402 11.40 -16.78 43.61
C ARG A 402 10.90 -17.34 42.26
N ILE A 403 10.64 -16.49 41.30
CA ILE A 403 10.21 -16.90 39.94
C ILE A 403 11.32 -17.70 39.27
N ARG A 404 12.56 -17.24 39.32
CA ARG A 404 13.74 -17.94 38.77
C ARG A 404 13.91 -19.32 39.36
N GLU A 405 13.87 -19.43 40.70
CA GLU A 405 14.00 -20.71 41.40
C GLU A 405 12.88 -21.68 41.05
N ARG A 406 11.65 -21.17 40.92
CA ARG A 406 10.50 -21.98 40.53
C ARG A 406 10.59 -22.51 39.12
N ILE A 407 11.07 -21.68 38.15
CA ILE A 407 11.32 -22.12 36.78
C ILE A 407 12.39 -23.20 36.75
N ALA A 408 13.48 -23.00 37.47
CA ALA A 408 14.59 -23.99 37.53
C ALA A 408 14.19 -25.33 38.21
N SER A 409 13.15 -25.29 39.07
CA SER A 409 12.68 -26.47 39.84
C SER A 409 11.32 -26.98 39.39
N ASP A 410 10.87 -26.69 38.14
CA ASP A 410 9.56 -27.11 37.68
C ASP A 410 9.42 -28.62 37.42
N GLY A 411 10.54 -29.36 37.41
CA GLY A 411 10.59 -30.83 37.32
C GLY A 411 10.36 -31.37 35.90
N GLU A 412 10.20 -30.50 34.88
CA GLU A 412 10.02 -30.94 33.50
C GLU A 412 11.34 -31.07 32.72
N SER A 413 11.35 -31.92 31.70
CA SER A 413 12.49 -32.14 30.80
C SER A 413 12.20 -31.55 29.42
N PRO A 414 13.20 -30.91 28.79
CA PRO A 414 14.52 -30.56 29.30
C PRO A 414 14.47 -29.45 30.37
N PRO A 415 15.44 -29.38 31.29
CA PRO A 415 15.50 -28.32 32.30
C PRO A 415 15.69 -26.96 31.64
N ILE A 416 15.02 -25.93 32.18
CA ILE A 416 15.13 -24.57 31.73
C ILE A 416 15.53 -23.63 32.86
N SER A 417 16.18 -22.52 32.51
CA SER A 417 16.51 -21.44 33.43
C SER A 417 16.24 -20.09 32.82
N VAL A 418 16.10 -19.07 33.66
CA VAL A 418 15.90 -17.68 33.22
C VAL A 418 16.85 -16.77 33.98
N ALA A 419 17.39 -15.77 33.29
CA ALA A 419 18.00 -14.62 33.94
C ALA A 419 16.90 -13.60 34.26
N VAL A 420 17.05 -12.87 35.39
CA VAL A 420 16.04 -11.90 35.85
C VAL A 420 16.72 -10.59 36.24
N GLY A 421 16.31 -9.49 35.64
CA GLY A 421 16.71 -8.14 36.04
C GLY A 421 15.51 -7.37 36.59
N SER A 422 15.75 -6.42 37.47
CA SER A 422 14.70 -5.58 38.08
C SER A 422 15.05 -4.11 38.05
N ALA A 423 14.05 -3.26 37.90
CA ALA A 423 14.16 -1.81 38.03
C ALA A 423 12.90 -1.24 38.70
N ALA A 424 13.05 -0.12 39.41
CA ALA A 424 11.95 0.55 40.10
C ALA A 424 11.76 1.98 39.60
N PHE A 425 10.52 2.37 39.44
CA PHE A 425 10.15 3.74 39.13
C PHE A 425 9.90 4.55 40.42
N PRO A 426 10.40 5.78 40.54
CA PRO A 426 11.12 6.57 39.52
C PRO A 426 12.65 6.41 39.55
N ASP A 427 13.23 5.70 40.54
CA ASP A 427 14.64 5.72 40.89
C ASP A 427 15.56 5.27 39.74
N ASP A 428 15.15 4.25 38.99
CA ASP A 428 15.91 3.69 37.85
C ASP A 428 15.55 4.30 36.50
N GLY A 429 14.55 5.21 36.47
CA GLY A 429 14.17 5.96 35.27
C GLY A 429 12.75 6.50 35.30
N GLU A 430 12.57 7.71 34.76
CA GLU A 430 11.26 8.38 34.65
C GLU A 430 10.53 8.12 33.33
N ALA A 431 11.20 7.46 32.36
CA ALA A 431 10.64 7.08 31.06
C ALA A 431 10.69 5.56 30.89
N ILE A 432 9.75 5.02 30.13
CA ILE A 432 9.60 3.57 29.89
C ILE A 432 10.90 2.95 29.36
N GLU A 433 11.51 3.59 28.37
CA GLU A 433 12.74 3.11 27.74
C GLU A 433 13.91 3.07 28.73
N LYS A 434 14.00 4.06 29.61
CA LYS A 434 15.04 4.11 30.65
C LYS A 434 14.84 3.01 31.69
N LEU A 435 13.60 2.78 32.11
CA LEU A 435 13.25 1.79 33.11
C LEU A 435 13.48 0.35 32.57
N LEU A 436 13.03 0.07 31.35
CA LEU A 436 13.31 -1.22 30.68
C LEU A 436 14.81 -1.43 30.48
N SER A 437 15.54 -0.41 30.05
CA SER A 437 16.99 -0.46 29.88
C SER A 437 17.74 -0.66 31.21
N ALA A 438 17.23 -0.14 32.31
CA ALA A 438 17.80 -0.36 33.64
C ALA A 438 17.60 -1.82 34.07
N ALA A 439 16.39 -2.36 33.91
CA ALA A 439 16.09 -3.76 34.18
C ALA A 439 16.94 -4.70 33.31
N ASP A 440 17.11 -4.40 32.00
CA ASP A 440 17.94 -5.18 31.09
C ASP A 440 19.42 -5.16 31.48
N ARG A 441 19.97 -4.03 31.91
CA ARG A 441 21.35 -3.95 32.47
C ARG A 441 21.50 -4.79 33.70
N ALA A 442 20.53 -4.81 34.61
CA ALA A 442 20.54 -5.66 35.80
C ALA A 442 20.53 -7.15 35.43
N LEU A 443 19.74 -7.53 34.44
CA LEU A 443 19.69 -8.89 33.87
C LEU A 443 21.04 -9.30 33.27
N TYR A 444 21.67 -8.42 32.47
CA TYR A 444 22.96 -8.71 31.86
C TYR A 444 24.09 -8.89 32.89
N GLY A 445 24.02 -8.14 34.00
CA GLY A 445 24.95 -8.32 35.13
C GLY A 445 24.90 -9.70 35.79
N MET A 446 23.72 -10.35 35.78
CA MET A 446 23.55 -11.71 36.27
C MET A 446 24.06 -12.79 35.31
N LYS A 447 24.05 -12.54 34.00
CA LYS A 447 24.55 -13.48 32.97
C LYS A 447 26.09 -13.58 32.93
N ARG A 448 26.84 -12.61 33.51
CA ARG A 448 28.30 -12.69 33.60
C ARG A 448 28.71 -13.39 34.89
N PRO A 449 29.48 -14.48 34.84
CA PRO A 449 30.12 -15.01 36.07
C PRO A 449 31.02 -13.93 36.68
N PRO A 450 31.12 -13.83 38.03
CA PRO A 450 32.00 -12.87 38.67
C PRO A 450 33.41 -13.06 38.12
N ALA A 451 34.02 -11.96 37.64
CA ALA A 451 35.41 -11.98 37.19
C ALA A 451 36.30 -12.50 38.34
N VAL A 452 36.90 -13.66 38.12
CA VAL A 452 37.93 -14.21 39.06
C VAL A 452 39.02 -13.16 39.12
N GLN A 453 39.13 -12.46 40.25
CA GLN A 453 40.29 -11.66 40.58
C GLN A 453 41.50 -12.59 40.70
N THR A 454 42.23 -12.76 39.62
CA THR A 454 43.54 -13.37 39.66
C THR A 454 44.48 -12.37 40.36
N SER A 455 44.70 -12.57 41.65
CA SER A 455 45.77 -11.90 42.40
C SER A 455 47.10 -12.25 41.75
N GLN A 456 47.67 -11.36 40.96
CA GLN A 456 49.07 -11.42 40.56
C GLN A 456 49.93 -11.16 41.81
N GLN A 457 50.39 -12.21 42.47
CA GLN A 457 51.55 -12.15 43.34
C GLN A 457 52.78 -11.89 42.50
N GLU A 458 53.30 -10.69 42.62
CA GLU A 458 54.62 -10.30 42.13
C GLU A 458 55.67 -11.26 42.68
N ARG A 459 56.20 -12.15 41.85
CA ARG A 459 57.50 -12.79 42.10
C ARG A 459 58.59 -11.89 41.53
N ARG A 460 59.30 -11.17 42.45
CA ARG A 460 60.58 -10.51 42.16
C ARG A 460 61.59 -11.59 41.70
N PRO A 461 62.38 -11.40 40.64
CA PRO A 461 63.52 -12.19 40.29
C PRO A 461 64.74 -11.69 41.12
N GLU A 462 65.30 -12.55 41.95
CA GLU A 462 66.63 -12.38 42.61
C GLU A 462 67.70 -12.21 41.52
N ARG A 463 68.49 -11.13 41.64
CA ARG A 463 69.76 -10.94 40.99
C ARG A 463 70.77 -11.94 41.46
N ARG A 464 71.20 -12.88 40.67
CA ARG A 464 72.51 -13.61 40.89
C ARG A 464 73.58 -12.89 40.07
N THR A 465 74.48 -12.23 40.78
CA THR A 465 75.83 -11.86 40.40
C THR A 465 76.70 -13.08 40.34
N ARG A 466 77.47 -13.25 39.28
CA ARG A 466 78.77 -13.91 39.09
C ARG A 466 79.01 -13.97 37.59
N GLY A 467 80.14 -13.60 37.08
CA GLY A 467 81.51 -13.34 37.32
C GLY A 467 82.15 -13.22 35.94
#